data_8cc7ecc9fb120e9c332928202a786f06
#
_entry.id   8cc7ecc9fb120e9c332928202a786f06
#
_cell.length_a   1.000
_cell.length_b   1.000
_cell.length_c   1.000
_cell.angle_alpha   90.00
_cell.angle_beta   90.00
_cell.angle_gamma   90.00
#
_symmetry.space_group_name_H-M   'P 1'
#
loop_
_entity.id
_entity.type
_entity.pdbx_description
1 polymer ?
#
loop_
_entity_poly.entity_id
_entity_poly.type
_entity_poly.pdbx_seq_one_letter_code
_entity_poly.pdbx_strand_id
1 'polypeptide(L)'
;MPAAAGVLLPTEEPYLNPEERKNQVRLSCQVKVRNDLQIEIPPELFAIREYTCRCVDILDLTHDIKQFRLELQEPATLNYIPGQYVQLYTPPYAKQKEEVYRAYSISADPAQKNIIELIIRLVPNGICTTWCFQYLKAGDPVKFHGPFGEFHLSQTDKPILFIAGGSGMAPIKCMLHHMKNTQNQRQATYFFGANKVSELFLTDQMREFESTLPHFRFIPVVAMPEEGQNWQGQIGLVTDAVRREVKNAADCEAYLCGSPGMIDAAIQVLKDLGMNQKQIYFDKFG
;
A
#
# COMPACT_ATOMS: atom_id res chain seq x y z
N MET A 1 19.54 -18.52 -18.34
CA MET A 1 20.86 -18.76 -18.97
C MET A 1 21.51 -17.42 -19.28
N PRO A 2 22.73 -17.15 -18.79
CA PRO A 2 23.35 -15.80 -18.87
C PRO A 2 23.58 -15.33 -20.31
N ALA A 3 23.85 -16.21 -21.25
CA ALA A 3 24.22 -15.85 -22.61
C ALA A 3 23.08 -15.29 -23.49
N ALA A 4 21.82 -15.55 -23.15
CA ALA A 4 20.69 -15.12 -23.97
C ALA A 4 20.24 -13.67 -23.68
N ALA A 5 20.55 -13.16 -22.49
CA ALA A 5 20.11 -11.84 -22.04
C ALA A 5 21.06 -10.68 -22.43
N GLY A 6 22.25 -10.98 -22.97
CA GLY A 6 23.28 -10.00 -23.34
C GLY A 6 24.02 -9.39 -22.14
N VAL A 7 24.83 -8.36 -22.40
CA VAL A 7 25.66 -7.69 -21.38
C VAL A 7 24.81 -6.68 -20.60
N LEU A 8 25.07 -6.55 -19.28
CA LEU A 8 24.47 -5.55 -18.42
C LEU A 8 24.72 -4.14 -18.98
N LEU A 9 23.67 -3.33 -19.04
CA LEU A 9 23.74 -1.97 -19.53
C LEU A 9 24.01 -0.99 -18.38
N PRO A 10 24.72 0.12 -18.61
CA PRO A 10 24.95 1.15 -17.59
C PRO A 10 23.63 1.71 -17.00
N THR A 11 22.55 1.70 -17.79
CA THR A 11 21.22 2.14 -17.37
C THR A 11 20.53 1.20 -16.38
N GLU A 12 21.01 -0.03 -16.25
CA GLU A 12 20.48 -1.04 -15.33
C GLU A 12 21.21 -1.03 -13.98
N GLU A 13 22.47 -0.61 -13.97
CA GLU A 13 23.34 -0.67 -12.78
C GLU A 13 22.74 0.02 -11.53
N PRO A 14 22.07 1.19 -11.61
CA PRO A 14 21.49 1.83 -10.43
C PRO A 14 20.37 1.02 -9.75
N TYR A 15 19.75 0.10 -10.48
CA TYR A 15 18.58 -0.67 -10.03
C TYR A 15 18.91 -2.08 -9.56
N LEU A 16 20.19 -2.50 -9.72
CA LEU A 16 20.62 -3.85 -9.36
C LEU A 16 21.66 -3.80 -8.24
N ASN A 17 21.49 -4.62 -7.23
CA ASN A 17 22.46 -4.76 -6.15
C ASN A 17 23.71 -5.56 -6.62
N PRO A 18 24.83 -5.56 -5.87
CA PRO A 18 26.06 -6.25 -6.26
C PRO A 18 25.90 -7.76 -6.49
N GLU A 19 25.03 -8.42 -5.73
CA GLU A 19 24.74 -9.86 -5.85
C GLU A 19 23.96 -10.15 -7.13
N GLU A 20 22.94 -9.35 -7.43
CA GLU A 20 22.17 -9.44 -8.66
C GLU A 20 23.03 -9.22 -9.90
N ARG A 21 23.94 -8.23 -9.88
CA ARG A 21 24.89 -8.00 -10.97
C ARG A 21 25.83 -9.20 -11.16
N LYS A 22 26.32 -9.79 -10.05
CA LYS A 22 27.16 -10.99 -10.09
C LYS A 22 26.40 -12.20 -10.67
N ASN A 23 25.12 -12.32 -10.36
CA ASN A 23 24.23 -13.37 -10.86
C ASN A 23 23.67 -13.06 -12.26
N GLN A 24 24.14 -11.96 -12.90
CA GLN A 24 23.72 -11.54 -14.24
C GLN A 24 22.19 -11.29 -14.36
N VAL A 25 21.59 -10.84 -13.29
CA VAL A 25 20.19 -10.37 -13.32
C VAL A 25 20.11 -9.14 -14.25
N ARG A 26 19.04 -9.06 -15.02
CA ARG A 26 18.78 -7.98 -15.98
C ARG A 26 17.38 -7.41 -15.76
N LEU A 27 17.22 -6.13 -16.05
CA LEU A 27 15.88 -5.53 -16.12
C LEU A 27 15.20 -6.00 -17.42
N SER A 28 14.05 -6.65 -17.31
CA SER A 28 13.34 -7.23 -18.47
C SER A 28 13.01 -6.17 -19.56
N CYS A 29 12.71 -4.92 -19.15
CA CYS A 29 12.46 -3.80 -20.05
C CYS A 29 13.70 -3.35 -20.87
N GLN A 30 14.90 -3.76 -20.46
CA GLN A 30 16.17 -3.43 -21.14
C GLN A 30 16.72 -4.61 -21.94
N VAL A 31 16.15 -5.80 -21.81
CA VAL A 31 16.62 -6.99 -22.51
C VAL A 31 16.12 -6.96 -23.98
N LYS A 32 17.06 -7.03 -24.93
CA LYS A 32 16.76 -7.22 -26.34
C LYS A 32 16.75 -8.72 -26.65
N VAL A 33 15.60 -9.26 -26.99
CA VAL A 33 15.46 -10.66 -27.41
C VAL A 33 16.21 -10.85 -28.74
N ARG A 34 17.20 -11.75 -28.77
CA ARG A 34 18.00 -12.07 -29.96
C ARG A 34 17.97 -13.54 -30.33
N ASN A 35 17.59 -14.38 -29.35
CA ASN A 35 17.49 -15.84 -29.49
C ASN A 35 16.23 -16.29 -28.76
N ASP A 36 15.90 -17.58 -28.84
CA ASP A 36 14.82 -18.18 -28.06
C ASP A 36 15.09 -17.96 -26.56
N LEU A 37 14.04 -17.53 -25.85
CA LEU A 37 14.03 -17.34 -24.41
C LEU A 37 13.05 -18.29 -23.76
N GLN A 38 13.43 -18.81 -22.63
CA GLN A 38 12.50 -19.45 -21.71
C GLN A 38 12.13 -18.44 -20.63
N ILE A 39 10.84 -18.14 -20.49
CA ILE A 39 10.30 -17.21 -19.51
C ILE A 39 9.47 -18.01 -18.52
N GLU A 40 9.79 -17.86 -17.25
CA GLU A 40 8.95 -18.31 -16.14
C GLU A 40 8.12 -17.13 -15.67
N ILE A 41 6.80 -17.26 -15.72
CA ILE A 41 5.86 -16.21 -15.30
C ILE A 41 5.16 -16.73 -14.05
N PRO A 42 5.23 -16.01 -12.91
CA PRO A 42 4.48 -16.37 -11.72
C PRO A 42 2.99 -16.56 -12.03
N PRO A 43 2.36 -17.63 -11.52
CA PRO A 43 0.94 -17.92 -11.79
C PRO A 43 0.00 -16.76 -11.47
N GLU A 44 0.37 -15.92 -10.50
CA GLU A 44 -0.39 -14.76 -10.04
C GLU A 44 -0.58 -13.73 -11.16
N LEU A 45 0.39 -13.59 -12.07
CA LEU A 45 0.30 -12.66 -13.20
C LEU A 45 -0.77 -13.07 -14.23
N PHE A 46 -1.16 -14.35 -14.28
CA PHE A 46 -2.29 -14.80 -15.09
C PHE A 46 -3.66 -14.47 -14.49
N ALA A 47 -3.70 -14.08 -13.22
CA ALA A 47 -4.92 -13.62 -12.55
C ALA A 47 -5.29 -12.17 -12.88
N ILE A 48 -4.37 -11.41 -13.50
CA ILE A 48 -4.61 -10.01 -13.87
C ILE A 48 -5.68 -9.95 -14.98
N ARG A 49 -6.76 -9.23 -14.66
CA ARG A 49 -7.91 -9.05 -15.56
C ARG A 49 -8.44 -7.64 -15.49
N GLU A 50 -9.25 -7.26 -16.48
CA GLU A 50 -10.13 -6.11 -16.36
C GLU A 50 -11.37 -6.52 -15.55
N TYR A 51 -11.76 -5.64 -14.63
CA TYR A 51 -12.95 -5.76 -13.80
C TYR A 51 -13.86 -4.57 -14.07
N THR A 52 -15.15 -4.85 -14.24
CA THR A 52 -16.19 -3.83 -14.19
C THR A 52 -16.89 -3.88 -12.84
N CYS A 53 -17.13 -2.75 -12.25
CA CYS A 53 -17.77 -2.63 -10.95
C CYS A 53 -18.69 -1.40 -10.90
N ARG A 54 -19.48 -1.33 -9.84
CA ARG A 54 -20.32 -0.18 -9.51
C ARG A 54 -19.78 0.47 -8.25
N CYS A 55 -19.61 1.79 -8.26
CA CYS A 55 -19.35 2.54 -7.04
C CYS A 55 -20.61 2.51 -6.18
N VAL A 56 -20.58 1.85 -5.03
CA VAL A 56 -21.77 1.69 -4.16
C VAL A 56 -21.76 2.67 -3.01
N ASP A 57 -20.58 3.14 -2.59
CA ASP A 57 -20.46 4.12 -1.52
C ASP A 57 -19.19 4.95 -1.64
N ILE A 58 -19.28 6.21 -1.15
CA ILE A 58 -18.16 7.15 -1.08
C ILE A 58 -18.21 7.83 0.29
N LEU A 59 -17.17 7.61 1.09
CA LEU A 59 -17.06 8.18 2.42
C LEU A 59 -15.93 9.21 2.47
N ASP A 60 -16.22 10.42 2.91
CA ASP A 60 -15.20 11.43 3.21
C ASP A 60 -14.50 11.06 4.51
N LEU A 61 -13.20 10.75 4.44
CA LEU A 61 -12.39 10.39 5.61
C LEU A 61 -11.71 11.62 6.21
N THR A 62 -11.19 12.49 5.34
CA THR A 62 -10.62 13.80 5.71
C THR A 62 -11.00 14.83 4.62
N HIS A 63 -10.50 16.06 4.74
CA HIS A 63 -10.71 17.09 3.72
C HIS A 63 -10.15 16.72 2.33
N ASP A 64 -9.17 15.83 2.25
CA ASP A 64 -8.46 15.44 1.04
C ASP A 64 -8.32 13.91 0.85
N ILE A 65 -8.98 13.10 1.69
CA ILE A 65 -8.97 11.63 1.57
C ILE A 65 -10.41 11.11 1.58
N LYS A 66 -10.72 10.26 0.59
CA LYS A 66 -11.99 9.54 0.51
C LYS A 66 -11.77 8.04 0.44
N GLN A 67 -12.73 7.29 0.97
CA GLN A 67 -12.86 5.86 0.74
C GLN A 67 -13.94 5.62 -0.32
N PHE A 68 -13.61 4.81 -1.30
CA PHE A 68 -14.52 4.36 -2.36
C PHE A 68 -14.78 2.87 -2.19
N ARG A 69 -16.07 2.50 -2.13
CA ARG A 69 -16.50 1.10 -2.08
C ARG A 69 -17.08 0.70 -3.43
N LEU A 70 -16.47 -0.29 -4.06
CA LEU A 70 -16.79 -0.75 -5.40
C LEU A 70 -17.31 -2.18 -5.33
N GLU A 71 -18.49 -2.43 -5.88
CA GLU A 71 -19.07 -3.77 -6.00
C GLU A 71 -18.78 -4.33 -7.38
N LEU A 72 -18.15 -5.49 -7.41
CA LEU A 72 -17.76 -6.17 -8.64
C LEU A 72 -19.00 -6.65 -9.40
N GLN A 73 -19.01 -6.46 -10.71
CA GLN A 73 -20.04 -6.91 -11.63
C GLN A 73 -19.51 -8.04 -12.53
N GLU A 74 -18.40 -7.80 -13.23
CA GLU A 74 -17.77 -8.76 -14.14
C GLU A 74 -16.25 -8.60 -14.12
N PRO A 75 -15.48 -9.63 -13.77
CA PRO A 75 -15.92 -10.82 -13.01
C PRO A 75 -16.52 -10.47 -11.66
N ALA A 76 -17.46 -11.27 -11.15
CA ALA A 76 -18.18 -10.99 -9.92
C ALA A 76 -17.34 -11.14 -8.63
N THR A 77 -16.16 -11.75 -8.74
CA THR A 77 -15.25 -11.95 -7.58
C THR A 77 -13.81 -11.70 -7.96
N LEU A 78 -13.05 -11.16 -6.99
CA LEU A 78 -11.61 -10.96 -7.09
C LEU A 78 -10.89 -11.73 -5.97
N ASN A 79 -9.89 -12.52 -6.35
CA ASN A 79 -8.93 -13.09 -5.41
C ASN A 79 -7.64 -12.26 -5.50
N TYR A 80 -7.15 -11.80 -4.35
CA TYR A 80 -5.92 -11.03 -4.26
C TYR A 80 -5.19 -11.33 -2.96
N ILE A 81 -3.90 -11.01 -2.92
CA ILE A 81 -3.09 -11.08 -1.71
C ILE A 81 -3.18 -9.73 -0.99
N PRO A 82 -3.51 -9.70 0.32
CA PRO A 82 -3.61 -8.45 1.09
C PRO A 82 -2.33 -7.62 1.02
N GLY A 83 -2.49 -6.37 0.57
CA GLY A 83 -1.41 -5.43 0.27
C GLY A 83 -1.21 -5.16 -1.22
N GLN A 84 -1.80 -5.98 -2.10
CA GLN A 84 -1.82 -5.71 -3.53
C GLN A 84 -2.68 -4.48 -3.87
N TYR A 85 -2.46 -3.95 -5.09
CA TYR A 85 -3.15 -2.79 -5.63
C TYR A 85 -3.90 -3.12 -6.93
N VAL A 86 -4.76 -2.22 -7.34
CA VAL A 86 -5.41 -2.22 -8.65
C VAL A 86 -5.05 -0.96 -9.42
N GLN A 87 -5.11 -1.02 -10.74
CA GLN A 87 -5.00 0.14 -11.61
C GLN A 87 -6.40 0.62 -11.97
N LEU A 88 -6.86 1.67 -11.29
CA LEU A 88 -8.16 2.29 -11.51
C LEU A 88 -8.16 3.04 -12.84
N TYR A 89 -9.13 2.74 -13.69
CA TYR A 89 -9.36 3.43 -14.95
C TYR A 89 -10.12 4.74 -14.71
N THR A 90 -9.63 5.80 -15.33
CA THR A 90 -10.30 7.11 -15.35
C THR A 90 -10.75 7.40 -16.78
N PRO A 91 -12.06 7.47 -17.03
CA PRO A 91 -12.58 7.84 -18.36
C PRO A 91 -12.32 9.32 -18.65
N PRO A 92 -12.41 9.74 -19.93
CA PRO A 92 -12.47 11.16 -20.25
C PRO A 92 -13.60 11.88 -19.52
N TYR A 93 -13.32 13.07 -18.99
CA TYR A 93 -14.32 13.89 -18.28
C TYR A 93 -14.05 15.38 -18.48
N ALA A 94 -15.07 16.21 -18.47
CA ALA A 94 -15.00 17.66 -18.70
C ALA A 94 -14.15 18.00 -19.95
N LYS A 95 -13.03 18.71 -19.77
CA LYS A 95 -12.07 19.05 -20.83
C LYS A 95 -10.93 18.04 -20.96
N GLN A 96 -10.79 17.12 -20.01
CA GLN A 96 -9.79 16.04 -20.03
C GLN A 96 -10.24 14.96 -21.00
N LYS A 97 -9.41 14.70 -22.03
CA LYS A 97 -9.73 13.74 -23.12
C LYS A 97 -8.93 12.45 -23.00
N GLU A 98 -7.91 12.42 -22.15
CA GLU A 98 -7.04 11.26 -21.99
C GLU A 98 -7.65 10.25 -21.01
N GLU A 99 -7.57 9.00 -21.40
CA GLU A 99 -7.82 7.89 -20.48
C GLU A 99 -6.55 7.59 -19.70
N VAL A 100 -6.66 7.46 -18.39
CA VAL A 100 -5.50 7.16 -17.55
C VAL A 100 -5.81 6.05 -16.57
N TYR A 101 -4.75 5.30 -16.22
CA TYR A 101 -4.77 4.33 -15.12
C TYR A 101 -3.88 4.82 -14.00
N ARG A 102 -4.33 4.66 -12.75
CA ARG A 102 -3.53 4.96 -11.55
C ARG A 102 -3.64 3.83 -10.55
N ALA A 103 -2.51 3.52 -9.92
CA ALA A 103 -2.41 2.48 -8.92
C ALA A 103 -3.01 2.94 -7.59
N TYR A 104 -3.85 2.08 -6.99
CA TYR A 104 -4.41 2.27 -5.66
C TYR A 104 -4.43 0.95 -4.91
N SER A 105 -3.82 0.93 -3.73
CA SER A 105 -3.78 -0.25 -2.88
C SER A 105 -5.18 -0.61 -2.39
N ILE A 106 -5.48 -1.91 -2.37
CA ILE A 106 -6.76 -2.43 -1.90
C ILE A 106 -6.82 -2.29 -0.37
N SER A 107 -7.91 -1.73 0.13
CA SER A 107 -8.17 -1.57 1.58
C SER A 107 -9.33 -2.43 2.10
N ALA A 108 -9.98 -3.20 1.23
CA ALA A 108 -11.11 -4.05 1.57
C ALA A 108 -10.72 -5.23 2.47
N ASP A 109 -11.74 -5.79 3.15
CA ASP A 109 -11.64 -7.09 3.78
C ASP A 109 -11.52 -8.19 2.70
N PRO A 110 -10.42 -8.96 2.63
CA PRO A 110 -10.21 -9.99 1.62
C PRO A 110 -11.20 -11.16 1.69
N ALA A 111 -11.99 -11.28 2.75
CA ALA A 111 -13.08 -12.24 2.83
C ALA A 111 -14.29 -11.83 1.96
N GLN A 112 -14.47 -10.54 1.68
CA GLN A 112 -15.53 -9.99 0.82
C GLN A 112 -15.09 -10.01 -0.63
N LYS A 113 -15.21 -11.15 -1.30
CA LYS A 113 -14.67 -11.36 -2.66
C LYS A 113 -15.32 -10.51 -3.76
N ASN A 114 -16.50 -9.98 -3.53
CA ASN A 114 -17.27 -9.14 -4.47
C ASN A 114 -17.12 -7.63 -4.21
N ILE A 115 -16.32 -7.24 -3.20
CA ILE A 115 -16.12 -5.83 -2.82
C ILE A 115 -14.65 -5.47 -2.90
N ILE A 116 -14.37 -4.29 -3.48
CA ILE A 116 -13.09 -3.60 -3.39
C ILE A 116 -13.31 -2.27 -2.69
N GLU A 117 -12.42 -1.94 -1.78
CA GLU A 117 -12.34 -0.61 -1.18
C GLU A 117 -10.99 0.03 -1.52
N LEU A 118 -11.02 1.31 -1.86
CA LEU A 118 -9.83 2.12 -2.16
C LEU A 118 -9.84 3.35 -1.28
N ILE A 119 -8.71 3.67 -0.65
CA ILE A 119 -8.52 4.93 0.09
C ILE A 119 -7.64 5.83 -0.77
N ILE A 120 -8.22 6.90 -1.27
CA ILE A 120 -7.60 7.78 -2.27
C ILE A 120 -7.41 9.17 -1.69
N ARG A 121 -6.18 9.70 -1.77
CA ARG A 121 -5.87 11.09 -1.47
C ARG A 121 -5.98 11.95 -2.73
N LEU A 122 -6.61 13.11 -2.61
CA LEU A 122 -6.66 14.11 -3.69
C LEU A 122 -5.25 14.66 -3.95
N VAL A 123 -4.79 14.51 -5.18
CA VAL A 123 -3.57 15.15 -5.68
C VAL A 123 -3.97 16.40 -6.44
N PRO A 124 -3.46 17.59 -6.11
CA PRO A 124 -3.75 18.81 -6.85
C PRO A 124 -3.46 18.64 -8.35
N ASN A 125 -4.46 18.93 -9.19
CA ASN A 125 -4.41 18.75 -10.65
C ASN A 125 -4.20 17.30 -11.13
N GLY A 126 -4.32 16.32 -10.26
CA GLY A 126 -4.24 14.92 -10.63
C GLY A 126 -5.47 14.48 -11.43
N ILE A 127 -5.28 13.91 -12.63
CA ILE A 127 -6.39 13.53 -13.53
C ILE A 127 -7.34 12.54 -12.84
N CYS A 128 -6.81 11.42 -12.35
CA CYS A 128 -7.61 10.38 -11.73
C CYS A 128 -8.24 10.84 -10.41
N THR A 129 -7.47 11.48 -9.54
CA THR A 129 -7.98 11.91 -8.25
C THR A 129 -9.02 13.04 -8.38
N THR A 130 -8.87 13.95 -9.34
CA THR A 130 -9.91 14.94 -9.64
C THR A 130 -11.21 14.27 -10.08
N TRP A 131 -11.12 13.27 -10.98
CA TRP A 131 -12.29 12.51 -11.39
C TRP A 131 -12.96 11.81 -10.20
N CYS A 132 -12.19 11.10 -9.38
CA CYS A 132 -12.71 10.43 -8.20
C CYS A 132 -13.45 11.38 -7.24
N PHE A 133 -12.92 12.60 -7.03
CA PHE A 133 -13.44 13.54 -6.03
C PHE A 133 -14.60 14.41 -6.51
N GLN A 134 -14.64 14.72 -7.80
CA GLN A 134 -15.59 15.70 -8.34
C GLN A 134 -16.65 15.12 -9.27
N TYR A 135 -16.37 13.98 -9.90
CA TYR A 135 -17.24 13.43 -10.94
C TYR A 135 -17.82 12.06 -10.60
N LEU A 136 -17.05 11.18 -9.97
CA LEU A 136 -17.52 9.84 -9.58
C LEU A 136 -18.57 9.95 -8.47
N LYS A 137 -19.69 9.24 -8.66
CA LYS A 137 -20.80 9.18 -7.71
C LYS A 137 -21.19 7.75 -7.38
N ALA A 138 -21.88 7.56 -6.27
CA ALA A 138 -22.53 6.30 -5.97
C ALA A 138 -23.53 5.96 -7.10
N GLY A 139 -23.48 4.71 -7.56
CA GLY A 139 -24.23 4.22 -8.72
C GLY A 139 -23.46 4.19 -10.02
N ASP A 140 -22.36 4.94 -10.16
CA ASP A 140 -21.60 5.01 -11.40
C ASP A 140 -20.81 3.73 -11.69
N PRO A 141 -20.63 3.39 -12.98
CA PRO A 141 -19.76 2.29 -13.39
C PRO A 141 -18.29 2.70 -13.25
N VAL A 142 -17.48 1.76 -12.79
CA VAL A 142 -16.04 1.93 -12.61
C VAL A 142 -15.32 0.72 -13.21
N LYS A 143 -14.13 0.92 -13.74
CA LYS A 143 -13.27 -0.16 -14.26
C LYS A 143 -11.89 -0.11 -13.61
N PHE A 144 -11.30 -1.26 -13.46
CA PHE A 144 -9.90 -1.38 -13.05
C PHE A 144 -9.25 -2.65 -13.62
N HIS A 145 -7.93 -2.67 -13.66
CA HIS A 145 -7.13 -3.86 -13.89
C HIS A 145 -6.45 -4.30 -12.60
N GLY A 146 -6.27 -5.58 -12.41
CA GLY A 146 -5.55 -6.13 -11.26
C GLY A 146 -5.82 -7.60 -11.00
N PRO A 147 -5.35 -8.11 -9.84
CA PRO A 147 -4.51 -7.42 -8.85
C PRO A 147 -3.04 -7.35 -9.26
N PHE A 148 -2.28 -6.42 -8.68
CA PHE A 148 -0.84 -6.25 -8.91
C PHE A 148 -0.09 -6.08 -7.59
N GLY A 149 1.23 -6.27 -7.61
CA GLY A 149 2.16 -5.89 -6.54
C GLY A 149 2.57 -7.03 -5.63
N GLU A 150 3.77 -6.84 -5.04
CA GLU A 150 4.46 -7.79 -4.17
C GLU A 150 4.52 -7.29 -2.71
N PHE A 151 3.81 -6.22 -2.38
CA PHE A 151 3.76 -5.67 -1.02
C PHE A 151 2.74 -6.44 -0.18
N HIS A 152 3.16 -7.55 0.43
CA HIS A 152 2.31 -8.41 1.25
C HIS A 152 3.05 -8.99 2.44
N LEU A 153 2.33 -9.52 3.42
CA LEU A 153 2.92 -10.15 4.60
C LEU A 153 3.75 -11.37 4.21
N SER A 154 4.95 -11.47 4.79
CA SER A 154 5.81 -12.65 4.69
C SER A 154 5.22 -13.84 5.46
N GLN A 155 5.74 -15.03 5.19
CA GLN A 155 5.34 -16.28 5.85
C GLN A 155 6.15 -16.56 7.15
N THR A 156 6.73 -15.53 7.77
CA THR A 156 7.50 -15.67 9.02
C THR A 156 6.61 -15.45 10.24
N ASP A 157 7.11 -15.82 11.43
CA ASP A 157 6.46 -15.54 12.72
C ASP A 157 7.02 -14.27 13.41
N LYS A 158 7.88 -13.51 12.72
CA LYS A 158 8.49 -12.31 13.29
C LYS A 158 7.46 -11.24 13.65
N PRO A 159 7.69 -10.46 14.71
CA PRO A 159 6.86 -9.30 15.02
C PRO A 159 6.81 -8.30 13.85
N ILE A 160 5.67 -7.65 13.70
CA ILE A 160 5.40 -6.73 12.59
C ILE A 160 5.38 -5.29 13.10
N LEU A 161 6.07 -4.39 12.40
CA LEU A 161 5.96 -2.95 12.54
C LEU A 161 5.29 -2.37 11.30
N PHE A 162 4.02 -1.96 11.41
CA PHE A 162 3.35 -1.19 10.38
C PHE A 162 3.63 0.29 10.60
N ILE A 163 4.03 1.02 9.56
CA ILE A 163 4.25 2.48 9.61
C ILE A 163 3.60 3.10 8.39
N ALA A 164 2.57 3.92 8.59
CA ALA A 164 1.90 4.55 7.47
C ALA A 164 1.43 5.98 7.80
N GLY A 165 1.09 6.72 6.75
CA GLY A 165 0.49 8.05 6.84
C GLY A 165 -0.49 8.30 5.68
N GLY A 166 -1.58 9.01 5.97
CA GLY A 166 -2.61 9.32 5.00
C GLY A 166 -3.19 8.07 4.32
N SER A 167 -3.35 8.10 3.00
CA SER A 167 -3.88 6.96 2.22
C SER A 167 -3.03 5.69 2.29
N GLY A 168 -1.79 5.76 2.80
CA GLY A 168 -0.96 4.58 3.10
C GLY A 168 -1.57 3.62 4.14
N MET A 169 -2.65 4.01 4.81
CA MET A 169 -3.48 3.11 5.61
C MET A 169 -4.11 1.98 4.77
N ALA A 170 -4.36 2.18 3.48
CA ALA A 170 -5.10 1.24 2.64
C ALA A 170 -4.58 -0.20 2.69
N PRO A 171 -3.32 -0.48 2.29
CA PRO A 171 -2.81 -1.85 2.31
C PRO A 171 -2.66 -2.41 3.72
N ILE A 172 -2.36 -1.57 4.72
CA ILE A 172 -2.24 -1.99 6.12
C ILE A 172 -3.60 -2.44 6.67
N LYS A 173 -4.66 -1.68 6.41
CA LYS A 173 -6.04 -2.05 6.77
C LYS A 173 -6.42 -3.42 6.17
N CYS A 174 -6.10 -3.64 4.90
CA CYS A 174 -6.34 -4.93 4.24
C CYS A 174 -5.56 -6.09 4.90
N MET A 175 -4.29 -5.87 5.24
CA MET A 175 -3.46 -6.85 5.96
C MET A 175 -4.03 -7.13 7.37
N LEU A 176 -4.54 -6.13 8.09
CA LEU A 176 -5.16 -6.32 9.41
C LEU A 176 -6.46 -7.14 9.31
N HIS A 177 -7.31 -6.91 8.30
CA HIS A 177 -8.44 -7.78 8.02
C HIS A 177 -8.00 -9.22 7.78
N HIS A 178 -6.96 -9.42 6.97
CA HIS A 178 -6.40 -10.76 6.72
C HIS A 178 -5.91 -11.42 8.01
N MET A 179 -5.15 -10.69 8.84
CA MET A 179 -4.68 -11.20 10.14
C MET A 179 -5.85 -11.62 11.03
N LYS A 180 -6.93 -10.83 11.08
CA LYS A 180 -8.16 -11.15 11.82
C LYS A 180 -8.82 -12.42 11.27
N ASN A 181 -9.02 -12.50 9.96
CA ASN A 181 -9.70 -13.62 9.30
C ASN A 181 -8.94 -14.95 9.43
N THR A 182 -7.61 -14.89 9.46
CA THR A 182 -6.74 -16.06 9.59
C THR A 182 -6.32 -16.35 11.04
N GLN A 183 -6.81 -15.56 12.01
CA GLN A 183 -6.43 -15.66 13.41
C GLN A 183 -4.90 -15.61 13.61
N ASN A 184 -4.22 -14.75 12.86
CA ASN A 184 -2.78 -14.62 12.90
C ASN A 184 -2.31 -14.16 14.30
N GLN A 185 -1.38 -14.91 14.91
CA GLN A 185 -0.90 -14.67 16.27
C GLN A 185 0.37 -13.80 16.34
N ARG A 186 0.85 -13.29 15.21
CA ARG A 186 2.04 -12.44 15.19
C ARG A 186 1.78 -11.16 15.98
N GLN A 187 2.75 -10.77 16.80
CA GLN A 187 2.73 -9.46 17.42
C GLN A 187 2.83 -8.38 16.34
N ALA A 188 1.94 -7.40 16.37
CA ALA A 188 1.93 -6.30 15.40
C ALA A 188 1.72 -4.94 16.08
N THR A 189 2.52 -3.96 15.70
CA THR A 189 2.35 -2.57 16.14
C THR A 189 2.18 -1.68 14.93
N TYR A 190 1.11 -0.89 14.90
CA TYR A 190 0.82 0.03 13.81
C TYR A 190 0.97 1.49 14.25
N PHE A 191 1.99 2.16 13.71
CA PHE A 191 2.22 3.60 13.85
C PHE A 191 1.55 4.33 12.68
N PHE A 192 0.56 5.15 12.97
CA PHE A 192 -0.16 5.93 11.96
C PHE A 192 0.09 7.42 12.16
N GLY A 193 0.83 8.04 11.23
CA GLY A 193 1.21 9.44 11.26
C GLY A 193 0.22 10.35 10.56
N ALA A 194 -0.15 11.46 11.20
CA ALA A 194 -0.92 12.57 10.66
C ALA A 194 -0.26 13.90 11.04
N ASN A 195 -0.48 14.97 10.25
CA ASN A 195 0.01 16.30 10.65
C ASN A 195 -0.86 16.88 11.76
N LYS A 196 -2.19 16.75 11.65
CA LYS A 196 -3.21 17.27 12.55
C LYS A 196 -4.14 16.17 13.04
N VAL A 197 -4.82 16.40 14.15
CA VAL A 197 -5.82 15.47 14.70
C VAL A 197 -6.97 15.26 13.69
N SER A 198 -7.38 16.29 12.96
CA SER A 198 -8.42 16.22 11.93
C SER A 198 -8.04 15.38 10.69
N GLU A 199 -6.78 14.98 10.56
CA GLU A 199 -6.30 14.08 9.50
C GLU A 199 -6.25 12.61 9.95
N LEU A 200 -6.55 12.33 11.21
CA LEU A 200 -6.74 10.96 11.69
C LEU A 200 -8.11 10.45 11.25
N PHE A 201 -8.15 9.28 10.67
CA PHE A 201 -9.39 8.65 10.20
C PHE A 201 -9.41 7.15 10.48
N LEU A 202 -10.58 6.53 10.47
CA LEU A 202 -10.81 5.11 10.78
C LEU A 202 -10.17 4.65 12.11
N THR A 203 -9.97 5.58 13.05
CA THR A 203 -9.35 5.28 14.34
C THR A 203 -10.18 4.29 15.15
N ASP A 204 -11.51 4.38 15.10
CA ASP A 204 -12.39 3.44 15.79
C ASP A 204 -12.26 2.03 15.22
N GLN A 205 -12.14 1.89 13.89
CA GLN A 205 -11.88 0.60 13.26
C GLN A 205 -10.51 0.04 13.65
N MET A 206 -9.47 0.89 13.77
CA MET A 206 -8.17 0.44 14.25
C MET A 206 -8.21 -0.01 15.72
N ARG A 207 -9.03 0.65 16.56
CA ARG A 207 -9.29 0.21 17.96
C ARG A 207 -10.09 -1.09 18.01
N GLU A 208 -11.01 -1.31 17.08
CA GLU A 208 -11.70 -2.60 16.94
C GLU A 208 -10.69 -3.72 16.62
N PHE A 209 -9.70 -3.48 15.75
CA PHE A 209 -8.63 -4.46 15.53
C PHE A 209 -7.82 -4.74 16.81
N GLU A 210 -7.54 -3.74 17.66
CA GLU A 210 -6.88 -3.98 18.96
C GLU A 210 -7.71 -4.89 19.87
N SER A 211 -9.04 -4.80 19.81
CA SER A 211 -9.91 -5.66 20.62
C SER A 211 -10.05 -7.09 20.09
N THR A 212 -9.79 -7.30 18.78
CA THR A 212 -10.02 -8.58 18.10
C THR A 212 -8.75 -9.34 17.73
N LEU A 213 -7.62 -8.65 17.61
CA LEU A 213 -6.30 -9.23 17.37
C LEU A 213 -5.49 -9.23 18.69
N PRO A 214 -5.19 -10.38 19.29
CA PRO A 214 -4.71 -10.47 20.68
C PRO A 214 -3.35 -9.80 20.93
N HIS A 215 -2.56 -9.59 19.87
CA HIS A 215 -1.20 -9.03 19.95
C HIS A 215 -1.02 -7.80 19.05
N PHE A 216 -2.10 -7.12 18.71
CA PHE A 216 -2.08 -5.90 17.90
C PHE A 216 -2.17 -4.65 18.78
N ARG A 217 -1.40 -3.63 18.44
CA ARG A 217 -1.40 -2.32 19.08
C ARG A 217 -1.43 -1.21 18.03
N PHE A 218 -2.38 -0.28 18.16
CA PHE A 218 -2.50 0.89 17.29
C PHE A 218 -1.98 2.15 17.98
N ILE A 219 -1.04 2.85 17.34
CA ILE A 219 -0.39 4.07 17.86
C ILE A 219 -0.60 5.20 16.85
N PRO A 220 -1.68 6.00 16.97
CA PRO A 220 -1.82 7.22 16.20
C PRO A 220 -0.86 8.29 16.70
N VAL A 221 -0.21 9.00 15.77
CA VAL A 221 0.81 10.02 16.02
C VAL A 221 0.43 11.30 15.29
N VAL A 222 0.41 12.43 15.99
CA VAL A 222 0.08 13.74 15.41
C VAL A 222 1.30 14.65 15.51
N ALA A 223 1.74 15.16 14.35
CA ALA A 223 2.94 15.99 14.31
C ALA A 223 2.72 17.35 15.01
N MET A 224 1.58 18.00 14.75
CA MET A 224 1.25 19.33 15.22
C MET A 224 -0.22 19.38 15.70
N PRO A 225 -0.51 18.98 16.95
CA PRO A 225 -1.84 19.15 17.52
C PRO A 225 -2.19 20.65 17.54
N GLU A 226 -3.42 20.99 17.14
CA GLU A 226 -3.88 22.38 17.18
C GLU A 226 -4.22 22.80 18.61
N GLU A 227 -4.02 24.08 18.93
CA GLU A 227 -4.37 24.64 20.25
C GLU A 227 -5.86 24.40 20.55
N GLY A 228 -6.16 23.96 21.77
CA GLY A 228 -7.54 23.65 22.20
C GLY A 228 -8.02 22.23 21.84
N GLN A 229 -7.29 21.46 21.06
CA GLN A 229 -7.57 20.04 20.85
C GLN A 229 -6.99 19.21 22.01
N ASN A 230 -7.85 18.48 22.72
CA ASN A 230 -7.42 17.60 23.82
C ASN A 230 -6.83 16.29 23.30
N TRP A 231 -5.69 16.41 22.55
CA TRP A 231 -4.99 15.24 22.03
C TRP A 231 -4.19 14.54 23.13
N GLN A 232 -4.50 13.27 23.40
CA GLN A 232 -3.85 12.44 24.42
C GLN A 232 -2.90 11.39 23.83
N GLY A 233 -2.75 11.34 22.50
CA GLY A 233 -1.88 10.37 21.81
C GLY A 233 -0.44 10.86 21.67
N GLN A 234 0.34 10.15 20.86
CA GLN A 234 1.74 10.50 20.59
C GLN A 234 1.84 11.81 19.79
N ILE A 235 2.81 12.66 20.16
CA ILE A 235 3.11 13.93 19.49
C ILE A 235 4.49 13.85 18.82
N GLY A 236 4.63 14.47 17.64
CA GLY A 236 5.81 14.51 16.81
C GLY A 236 5.65 13.71 15.51
N LEU A 237 6.75 13.48 14.80
CA LEU A 237 6.73 12.67 13.60
C LEU A 237 6.48 11.19 13.94
N VAL A 238 5.91 10.45 13.01
CA VAL A 238 5.70 8.99 13.17
C VAL A 238 7.02 8.26 13.47
N THR A 239 8.12 8.73 12.89
CA THR A 239 9.47 8.21 13.12
C THR A 239 9.96 8.45 14.55
N ASP A 240 9.57 9.55 15.20
CA ASP A 240 9.90 9.81 16.58
C ASP A 240 9.16 8.85 17.51
N ALA A 241 7.89 8.56 17.21
CA ALA A 241 7.13 7.57 17.95
C ALA A 241 7.75 6.16 17.82
N VAL A 242 8.18 5.78 16.62
CA VAL A 242 8.91 4.51 16.42
C VAL A 242 10.16 4.45 17.28
N ARG A 243 10.99 5.50 17.32
CA ARG A 243 12.20 5.54 18.18
C ARG A 243 11.88 5.46 19.67
N ARG A 244 10.76 6.01 20.12
CA ARG A 244 10.34 5.95 21.54
C ARG A 244 9.87 4.57 21.95
N GLU A 245 9.07 3.93 21.11
CA GLU A 245 8.36 2.69 21.42
C GLU A 245 9.17 1.43 21.08
N VAL A 246 10.01 1.47 20.04
CA VAL A 246 10.78 0.32 19.58
C VAL A 246 12.23 0.45 20.05
N LYS A 247 12.66 -0.45 20.91
CA LYS A 247 14.04 -0.44 21.45
C LYS A 247 15.03 -1.21 20.58
N ASN A 248 14.57 -2.28 19.95
CA ASN A 248 15.35 -3.12 19.04
C ASN A 248 14.41 -3.66 17.96
N ALA A 249 14.76 -3.49 16.71
CA ALA A 249 13.98 -3.94 15.57
C ALA A 249 14.65 -5.09 14.78
N ALA A 250 15.77 -5.62 15.26
CA ALA A 250 16.55 -6.63 14.52
C ALA A 250 15.76 -7.89 14.18
N ASP A 251 14.87 -8.32 15.08
CA ASP A 251 14.05 -9.52 14.91
C ASP A 251 12.65 -9.23 14.35
N CYS A 252 12.33 -7.96 14.01
CA CYS A 252 11.05 -7.56 13.45
C CYS A 252 11.08 -7.51 11.92
N GLU A 253 9.89 -7.46 11.33
CA GLU A 253 9.66 -7.05 9.95
C GLU A 253 8.88 -5.75 9.92
N ALA A 254 9.15 -4.89 8.95
CA ALA A 254 8.45 -3.62 8.80
C ALA A 254 7.74 -3.50 7.45
N TYR A 255 6.51 -2.97 7.50
CA TYR A 255 5.68 -2.70 6.32
C TYR A 255 5.32 -1.22 6.31
N LEU A 256 5.88 -0.49 5.35
CA LEU A 256 5.82 0.97 5.27
C LEU A 256 4.97 1.40 4.09
N CYS A 257 4.02 2.32 4.29
CA CYS A 257 3.22 2.83 3.19
C CYS A 257 2.87 4.32 3.37
N GLY A 258 3.06 5.12 2.32
CA GLY A 258 2.76 6.56 2.32
C GLY A 258 3.74 7.38 1.49
N SER A 259 3.98 8.64 1.89
CA SER A 259 4.85 9.55 1.14
C SER A 259 6.31 9.08 1.12
N PRO A 260 7.03 9.31 0.01
CA PRO A 260 8.43 8.92 -0.11
C PRO A 260 9.32 9.42 1.03
N GLY A 261 9.18 10.70 1.42
CA GLY A 261 9.99 11.29 2.49
C GLY A 261 9.75 10.64 3.86
N MET A 262 8.49 10.30 4.20
CA MET A 262 8.18 9.58 5.43
C MET A 262 8.79 8.17 5.43
N ILE A 263 8.66 7.46 4.30
CA ILE A 263 9.19 6.10 4.17
C ILE A 263 10.71 6.10 4.26
N ASP A 264 11.41 7.01 3.58
CA ASP A 264 12.87 7.10 3.64
C ASP A 264 13.37 7.39 5.06
N ALA A 265 12.72 8.30 5.78
CA ALA A 265 13.01 8.57 7.17
C ALA A 265 12.73 7.36 8.08
N ALA A 266 11.63 6.64 7.86
CA ALA A 266 11.30 5.45 8.62
C ALA A 266 12.30 4.30 8.38
N ILE A 267 12.73 4.09 7.14
CA ILE A 267 13.78 3.11 6.78
C ILE A 267 15.07 3.41 7.54
N GLN A 268 15.48 4.69 7.59
CA GLN A 268 16.69 5.07 8.33
C GLN A 268 16.55 4.78 9.81
N VAL A 269 15.41 5.13 10.42
CA VAL A 269 15.14 4.85 11.85
C VAL A 269 15.17 3.35 12.14
N LEU A 270 14.56 2.53 11.31
CA LEU A 270 14.55 1.08 11.51
C LEU A 270 15.94 0.47 11.39
N LYS A 271 16.77 0.95 10.47
CA LYS A 271 18.19 0.56 10.35
C LYS A 271 18.99 0.95 11.60
N ASP A 272 18.81 2.17 12.11
CA ASP A 272 19.46 2.63 13.36
C ASP A 272 19.04 1.76 14.55
N LEU A 273 17.83 1.17 14.54
CA LEU A 273 17.32 0.23 15.53
C LEU A 273 17.71 -1.23 15.26
N GLY A 274 18.62 -1.48 14.30
CA GLY A 274 19.21 -2.79 14.03
C GLY A 274 18.47 -3.64 12.99
N MET A 275 17.42 -3.13 12.32
CA MET A 275 16.69 -3.90 11.31
C MET A 275 17.49 -4.05 10.01
N ASN A 276 17.53 -5.26 9.47
CA ASN A 276 18.15 -5.52 8.17
C ASN A 276 17.25 -4.99 7.03
N GLN A 277 17.86 -4.44 5.96
CA GLN A 277 17.13 -3.93 4.79
C GLN A 277 16.17 -4.98 4.18
N LYS A 278 16.51 -6.26 4.20
CA LYS A 278 15.70 -7.36 3.67
C LYS A 278 14.41 -7.62 4.49
N GLN A 279 14.29 -7.03 5.67
CA GLN A 279 13.12 -7.13 6.54
C GLN A 279 12.18 -5.91 6.42
N ILE A 280 12.54 -4.95 5.55
CA ILE A 280 11.79 -3.70 5.36
C ILE A 280 11.10 -3.77 4.00
N TYR A 281 9.78 -3.89 4.03
CA TYR A 281 8.90 -3.87 2.87
C TYR A 281 8.23 -2.51 2.77
N PHE A 282 8.12 -1.95 1.59
CA PHE A 282 7.50 -0.63 1.46
C PHE A 282 6.82 -0.42 0.11
N ASP A 283 5.79 0.45 0.12
CA ASP A 283 5.10 0.94 -1.06
C ASP A 283 5.02 2.48 -0.98
N LYS A 284 5.74 3.17 -1.87
CA LYS A 284 5.84 4.63 -1.91
C LYS A 284 4.75 5.21 -2.80
N PHE A 285 3.94 6.10 -2.25
CA PHE A 285 2.94 6.85 -2.98
C PHE A 285 3.53 8.19 -3.46
N GLY A 286 3.70 8.34 -4.78
CA GLY A 286 4.26 9.55 -5.37
C GLY A 286 3.79 9.80 -6.79
#